data_d526318860567d4cfe175ebd165b59ff
#
_entry.id   d526318860567d4cfe175ebd165b59ff
#
_cell.length_a   1.000
_cell.length_b   1.000
_cell.length_c   1.000
_cell.angle_alpha   90.00
_cell.angle_beta   90.00
_cell.angle_gamma   90.00
#
_symmetry.space_group_name_H-M   'P 1'
#
loop_
_entity.id
_entity.type
_entity.pdbx_description
1 polymer ?
#
loop_
_entity_poly.entity_id
_entity_poly.type
_entity_poly.pdbx_seq_one_letter_code
_entity_poly.pdbx_strand_id
1 'polypeptide(L)'
;GLGDVYKRQVQHAALDAATQGFEDALTASFGENVTFDFQNAQGDSATCATIANGFVSSGVALIMANATPALQAAQAATNTIPILGTSVTEYGVALGLDNFSGTVGGNVSGTSDLAPLDQQADMIVEWMPEVKKVGLLYCSAEANSQYQVDEVQKYLETKGVTATQYAFSDSNDLSSVCQKAADENDALYVPTDN
;
A
#
# COMPACT_ATOMS: atom_id res chain seq x y z
N GLY A 1 4.46 18.44 -25.04
CA GLY A 1 5.17 17.35 -24.37
C GLY A 1 4.20 16.64 -23.44
N LEU A 2 4.39 15.34 -23.21
CA LEU A 2 3.67 14.60 -22.18
C LEU A 2 4.24 15.02 -20.82
N GLY A 3 3.41 15.61 -19.95
CA GLY A 3 3.78 15.89 -18.57
C GLY A 3 3.26 14.75 -17.69
N ASP A 4 4.15 14.13 -16.95
CA ASP A 4 3.80 13.05 -16.03
C ASP A 4 3.98 13.51 -14.59
N VAL A 5 3.06 13.08 -13.73
CA VAL A 5 3.09 13.51 -12.35
C VAL A 5 2.85 12.32 -11.45
N TYR A 6 3.68 12.15 -10.45
CA TYR A 6 3.52 11.10 -9.48
C TYR A 6 3.64 11.62 -8.05
N LYS A 7 3.18 10.80 -7.13
CA LYS A 7 3.05 11.16 -5.75
C LYS A 7 3.46 10.02 -4.83
N ARG A 8 4.14 10.37 -3.76
CA ARG A 8 4.63 9.46 -2.76
C ARG A 8 4.19 9.88 -1.37
N GLN A 9 3.93 8.90 -0.51
CA GLN A 9 3.36 9.13 0.82
C GLN A 9 4.43 9.33 1.91
N VAL A 10 5.51 8.53 1.93
CA VAL A 10 6.59 8.57 2.94
C VAL A 10 7.94 8.42 2.26
N GLN A 11 9.02 8.99 2.83
CA GLN A 11 10.37 8.69 2.37
C GLN A 11 10.75 7.25 2.76
N HIS A 12 10.69 6.35 1.80
CA HIS A 12 11.03 4.94 1.97
C HIS A 12 11.83 4.46 0.75
N ALA A 13 12.96 3.79 1.00
CA ALA A 13 13.88 3.38 -0.06
C ALA A 13 13.23 2.53 -1.16
N ALA A 14 12.29 1.65 -0.82
CA ALA A 14 11.57 0.82 -1.79
C ALA A 14 10.60 1.66 -2.64
N LEU A 15 9.88 2.60 -2.03
CA LEU A 15 8.99 3.50 -2.76
C LEU A 15 9.78 4.46 -3.68
N ASP A 16 10.97 4.92 -3.23
CA ASP A 16 11.89 5.70 -4.05
C ASP A 16 12.37 4.92 -5.27
N ALA A 17 12.71 3.64 -5.09
CA ALA A 17 13.14 2.77 -6.16
C ALA A 17 12.03 2.51 -7.20
N ALA A 18 10.77 2.31 -6.75
CA ALA A 18 9.63 2.17 -7.64
C ALA A 18 9.39 3.44 -8.48
N THR A 19 9.49 4.59 -7.85
CA THR A 19 9.42 5.90 -8.51
C THR A 19 10.52 6.07 -9.56
N GLN A 20 11.75 5.81 -9.19
CA GLN A 20 12.89 5.91 -10.10
C GLN A 20 12.76 4.97 -11.29
N GLY A 21 12.31 3.72 -11.06
CA GLY A 21 12.08 2.77 -12.14
C GLY A 21 11.01 3.23 -13.14
N PHE A 22 9.96 3.91 -12.65
CA PHE A 22 8.94 4.50 -13.52
C PHE A 22 9.52 5.66 -14.37
N GLU A 23 10.29 6.57 -13.76
CA GLU A 23 10.96 7.67 -14.47
C GLU A 23 11.93 7.15 -15.52
N ASP A 24 12.76 6.17 -15.15
CA ASP A 24 13.75 5.58 -16.06
C ASP A 24 13.09 4.95 -17.27
N ALA A 25 11.99 4.20 -17.08
CA ALA A 25 11.26 3.56 -18.16
C ALA A 25 10.62 4.56 -19.12
N LEU A 26 10.01 5.61 -18.60
CA LEU A 26 9.40 6.66 -19.42
C LEU A 26 10.47 7.52 -20.13
N THR A 27 11.56 7.83 -19.45
CA THR A 27 12.68 8.55 -20.05
C THR A 27 13.31 7.74 -21.18
N ALA A 28 13.49 6.43 -20.98
CA ALA A 28 13.99 5.54 -22.04
C ALA A 28 13.08 5.48 -23.27
N SER A 29 11.77 5.57 -23.05
CA SER A 29 10.77 5.45 -24.12
C SER A 29 10.49 6.76 -24.84
N PHE A 30 10.49 7.89 -24.12
CA PHE A 30 10.04 9.21 -24.62
C PHE A 30 11.14 10.28 -24.66
N GLY A 31 12.28 10.03 -24.04
CA GLY A 31 13.41 10.99 -24.00
C GLY A 31 13.00 12.35 -23.45
N GLU A 32 13.34 13.40 -24.16
CA GLU A 32 13.02 14.80 -23.76
C GLU A 32 11.53 15.17 -23.95
N ASN A 33 10.70 14.27 -24.46
CA ASN A 33 9.26 14.53 -24.64
C ASN A 33 8.43 14.24 -23.38
N VAL A 34 9.05 13.75 -22.30
CA VAL A 34 8.42 13.54 -21.01
C VAL A 34 9.03 14.50 -19.97
N THR A 35 8.19 15.05 -19.11
CA THR A 35 8.60 15.85 -17.95
C THR A 35 7.88 15.34 -16.72
N PHE A 36 8.54 15.40 -15.56
CA PHE A 36 8.02 14.91 -14.30
C PHE A 36 7.79 16.06 -13.32
N ASP A 37 6.64 16.03 -12.62
CA ASP A 37 6.35 16.87 -11.46
C ASP A 37 6.22 15.97 -10.24
N PHE A 38 7.27 15.92 -9.43
CA PHE A 38 7.35 15.10 -8.24
C PHE A 38 6.82 15.81 -7.01
N GLN A 39 5.82 15.21 -6.37
CA GLN A 39 5.22 15.71 -5.13
C GLN A 39 5.18 14.61 -4.06
N ASN A 40 5.53 14.94 -2.82
CA ASN A 40 5.54 14.01 -1.69
C ASN A 40 4.60 14.48 -0.58
N ALA A 41 3.63 13.65 -0.22
CA ALA A 41 2.64 13.95 0.81
C ALA A 41 3.10 13.59 2.24
N GLN A 42 4.25 12.95 2.41
CA GLN A 42 4.83 12.58 3.70
C GLN A 42 3.87 11.79 4.63
N GLY A 43 3.03 10.93 4.07
CA GLY A 43 2.06 10.15 4.84
C GLY A 43 0.74 10.86 5.17
N ASP A 44 0.58 12.13 4.80
CA ASP A 44 -0.62 12.90 5.11
C ASP A 44 -1.70 12.80 4.02
N SER A 45 -2.85 12.21 4.35
CA SER A 45 -3.95 12.00 3.42
C SER A 45 -4.57 13.28 2.88
N ALA A 46 -4.62 14.37 3.68
CA ALA A 46 -5.16 15.65 3.24
C ALA A 46 -4.21 16.31 2.22
N THR A 47 -2.91 16.22 2.47
CA THR A 47 -1.87 16.62 1.51
C THR A 47 -1.97 15.77 0.25
N CYS A 48 -2.28 14.46 0.37
CA CYS A 48 -2.61 13.59 -0.75
C CYS A 48 -3.69 14.16 -1.65
N ALA A 49 -4.81 14.51 -1.10
CA ALA A 49 -5.93 15.06 -1.87
C ALA A 49 -5.56 16.41 -2.51
N THR A 50 -4.85 17.28 -1.77
CA THR A 50 -4.42 18.59 -2.27
C THR A 50 -3.53 18.47 -3.51
N ILE A 51 -2.54 17.58 -3.48
CA ILE A 51 -1.62 17.36 -4.61
C ILE A 51 -2.37 16.76 -5.79
N ALA A 52 -3.22 15.74 -5.59
CA ALA A 52 -3.99 15.12 -6.66
C ALA A 52 -4.87 16.15 -7.38
N ASN A 53 -5.56 17.02 -6.64
CA ASN A 53 -6.34 18.12 -7.22
C ASN A 53 -5.46 19.14 -7.96
N GLY A 54 -4.24 19.40 -7.47
CA GLY A 54 -3.26 20.24 -8.16
C GLY A 54 -2.89 19.68 -9.53
N PHE A 55 -2.63 18.39 -9.62
CA PHE A 55 -2.34 17.69 -10.87
C PHE A 55 -3.49 17.75 -11.87
N VAL A 56 -4.71 17.52 -11.40
CA VAL A 56 -5.92 17.67 -12.25
C VAL A 56 -6.04 19.08 -12.78
N SER A 57 -5.83 20.08 -11.93
CA SER A 57 -5.90 21.51 -12.32
C SER A 57 -4.82 21.91 -13.31
N SER A 58 -3.63 21.30 -13.21
CA SER A 58 -2.51 21.53 -14.14
C SER A 58 -2.66 20.77 -15.46
N GLY A 59 -3.65 19.89 -15.58
CA GLY A 59 -3.94 19.14 -16.80
C GLY A 59 -2.83 18.16 -17.20
N VAL A 60 -2.26 17.45 -16.22
CA VAL A 60 -1.23 16.43 -16.48
C VAL A 60 -1.77 15.29 -17.35
N ALA A 61 -0.91 14.68 -18.14
CA ALA A 61 -1.30 13.61 -19.06
C ALA A 61 -1.51 12.25 -18.37
N LEU A 62 -0.82 12.03 -17.24
CA LEU A 62 -0.81 10.78 -16.48
C LEU A 62 -0.50 11.08 -15.02
N ILE A 63 -1.12 10.38 -14.10
CA ILE A 63 -0.77 10.36 -12.67
C ILE A 63 -0.19 8.99 -12.33
N MET A 64 1.02 8.96 -11.78
CA MET A 64 1.56 7.78 -11.11
C MET A 64 1.31 7.89 -9.61
N ALA A 65 0.57 6.94 -9.06
CA ALA A 65 0.23 6.89 -7.65
C ALA A 65 1.05 5.80 -6.96
N ASN A 66 1.99 6.20 -6.10
CA ASN A 66 2.85 5.29 -5.36
C ASN A 66 2.33 5.14 -3.93
N ALA A 67 1.85 3.96 -3.59
CA ALA A 67 1.16 3.53 -2.38
C ALA A 67 -0.36 3.77 -2.38
N THR A 68 -1.07 2.99 -1.55
CA THR A 68 -2.54 2.96 -1.44
C THR A 68 -3.19 4.33 -1.23
N PRO A 69 -2.76 5.18 -0.27
CA PRO A 69 -3.40 6.49 -0.07
C PRO A 69 -3.21 7.45 -1.25
N ALA A 70 -2.08 7.34 -1.96
CA ALA A 70 -1.87 8.14 -3.17
C ALA A 70 -2.83 7.71 -4.29
N LEU A 71 -3.05 6.39 -4.45
CA LEU A 71 -4.02 5.84 -5.41
C LEU A 71 -5.44 6.30 -5.09
N GLN A 72 -5.87 6.20 -3.84
CA GLN A 72 -7.18 6.65 -3.37
C GLN A 72 -7.41 8.13 -3.67
N ALA A 73 -6.43 8.97 -3.35
CA ALA A 73 -6.52 10.41 -3.60
C ALA A 73 -6.58 10.76 -5.10
N ALA A 74 -5.79 10.07 -5.92
CA ALA A 74 -5.78 10.27 -7.37
C ALA A 74 -7.12 9.84 -8.00
N GLN A 75 -7.63 8.66 -7.61
CA GLN A 75 -8.91 8.14 -8.10
C GLN A 75 -10.09 9.04 -7.70
N ALA A 76 -10.08 9.58 -6.48
CA ALA A 76 -11.11 10.53 -6.03
C ALA A 76 -11.05 11.88 -6.77
N ALA A 77 -9.88 12.29 -7.26
CA ALA A 77 -9.68 13.58 -7.91
C ALA A 77 -10.07 13.59 -9.40
N THR A 78 -9.98 12.46 -10.10
CA THR A 78 -10.25 12.39 -11.54
C THR A 78 -10.76 11.03 -12.00
N ASN A 79 -11.65 11.06 -13.00
CA ASN A 79 -12.11 9.85 -13.70
C ASN A 79 -11.71 9.85 -15.19
N THR A 80 -10.88 10.79 -15.62
CA THR A 80 -10.48 10.97 -17.02
C THR A 80 -8.98 10.92 -17.24
N ILE A 81 -8.17 11.48 -16.33
CA ILE A 81 -6.72 11.38 -16.42
C ILE A 81 -6.31 9.95 -16.07
N PRO A 82 -5.52 9.25 -16.90
CA PRO A 82 -5.02 7.93 -16.58
C PRO A 82 -4.24 7.92 -15.26
N ILE A 83 -4.46 6.90 -14.43
CA ILE A 83 -3.79 6.70 -13.15
C ILE A 83 -3.09 5.34 -13.19
N LEU A 84 -1.79 5.31 -12.92
CA LEU A 84 -1.01 4.10 -12.74
C LEU A 84 -0.61 3.96 -11.27
N GLY A 85 -1.13 2.92 -10.61
CA GLY A 85 -0.74 2.58 -9.24
C GLY A 85 0.51 1.71 -9.21
N THR A 86 1.38 1.94 -8.23
CA THR A 86 2.49 1.06 -7.86
C THR A 86 2.62 1.01 -6.35
N SER A 87 3.25 -0.02 -5.81
CA SER A 87 3.33 -0.26 -4.36
C SER A 87 1.93 -0.26 -3.71
N VAL A 88 0.96 -0.83 -4.40
CA VAL A 88 -0.43 -0.99 -3.97
C VAL A 88 -0.66 -2.46 -3.70
N THR A 89 -0.97 -2.78 -2.45
CA THR A 89 -1.13 -4.17 -1.99
C THR A 89 -2.33 -4.84 -2.65
N GLU A 90 -3.52 -4.26 -2.50
CA GLU A 90 -4.76 -4.84 -3.03
C GLU A 90 -5.71 -3.74 -3.51
N TYR A 91 -5.99 -3.72 -4.82
CA TYR A 91 -6.76 -2.66 -5.47
C TYR A 91 -8.25 -2.68 -5.12
N GLY A 92 -8.82 -3.85 -4.88
CA GLY A 92 -10.23 -3.99 -4.50
C GLY A 92 -10.52 -3.25 -3.20
N VAL A 93 -9.71 -3.51 -2.17
CA VAL A 93 -9.80 -2.84 -0.86
C VAL A 93 -9.43 -1.37 -0.98
N ALA A 94 -8.34 -1.06 -1.70
CA ALA A 94 -7.88 0.32 -1.86
C ALA A 94 -8.95 1.23 -2.46
N LEU A 95 -9.74 0.72 -3.40
CA LEU A 95 -10.73 1.49 -4.17
C LEU A 95 -12.19 1.14 -3.81
N GLY A 96 -12.42 0.28 -2.83
CA GLY A 96 -13.76 -0.14 -2.41
C GLY A 96 -14.53 -0.86 -3.51
N LEU A 97 -13.86 -1.74 -4.28
CA LEU A 97 -14.46 -2.48 -5.39
C LEU A 97 -15.06 -3.80 -4.92
N ASP A 98 -16.38 -3.94 -5.03
CA ASP A 98 -17.05 -5.20 -4.75
C ASP A 98 -16.66 -6.28 -5.78
N ASN A 99 -16.36 -7.49 -5.30
CA ASN A 99 -16.01 -8.64 -6.14
C ASN A 99 -14.82 -8.40 -7.08
N PHE A 100 -13.79 -7.71 -6.61
CA PHE A 100 -12.57 -7.45 -7.38
C PHE A 100 -11.96 -8.75 -7.90
N SER A 101 -11.67 -8.80 -9.19
CA SER A 101 -11.17 -9.98 -9.90
C SER A 101 -9.83 -9.74 -10.62
N GLY A 102 -9.06 -8.75 -10.16
CA GLY A 102 -7.74 -8.42 -10.72
C GLY A 102 -7.77 -7.35 -11.82
N THR A 103 -8.95 -6.77 -12.13
CA THR A 103 -9.07 -5.66 -13.09
C THR A 103 -9.84 -4.52 -12.46
N VAL A 104 -9.23 -3.34 -12.37
CA VAL A 104 -9.88 -2.14 -11.84
C VAL A 104 -10.83 -1.53 -12.88
N GLY A 105 -10.35 -1.32 -14.08
CA GLY A 105 -11.11 -0.66 -15.15
C GLY A 105 -11.13 0.87 -15.03
N GLY A 106 -11.94 1.50 -15.87
CA GLY A 106 -11.99 2.97 -15.96
C GLY A 106 -10.65 3.57 -16.38
N ASN A 107 -10.22 4.60 -15.65
CA ASN A 107 -8.95 5.29 -15.89
C ASN A 107 -7.81 4.82 -14.96
N VAL A 108 -7.99 3.72 -14.20
CA VAL A 108 -7.01 3.21 -13.25
C VAL A 108 -6.45 1.87 -13.71
N SER A 109 -5.13 1.74 -13.65
CA SER A 109 -4.37 0.50 -13.83
C SER A 109 -3.13 0.52 -12.93
N GLY A 110 -2.31 -0.52 -12.97
CA GLY A 110 -1.07 -0.54 -12.20
C GLY A 110 -0.54 -1.94 -11.91
N THR A 111 0.36 -2.01 -10.95
CA THR A 111 0.95 -3.26 -10.45
C THR A 111 0.55 -3.48 -8.99
N SER A 112 0.25 -4.73 -8.63
CA SER A 112 0.01 -5.12 -7.23
C SER A 112 1.28 -5.71 -6.64
N ASP A 113 1.52 -5.43 -5.36
CA ASP A 113 2.59 -6.03 -4.57
C ASP A 113 2.06 -6.96 -3.46
N LEU A 114 0.81 -7.42 -3.61
CA LEU A 114 0.20 -8.36 -2.66
C LEU A 114 1.02 -9.65 -2.58
N ALA A 115 1.57 -9.91 -1.39
CA ALA A 115 2.27 -11.14 -1.10
C ALA A 115 1.28 -12.33 -0.94
N PRO A 116 1.73 -13.58 -1.14
CA PRO A 116 0.90 -14.76 -0.91
C PRO A 116 0.71 -14.97 0.60
N LEU A 117 -0.37 -14.41 1.15
CA LEU A 117 -0.64 -14.34 2.59
C LEU A 117 -0.84 -15.72 3.25
N ASP A 118 -1.40 -16.67 2.51
CA ASP A 118 -1.51 -18.07 2.90
C ASP A 118 -0.12 -18.71 3.11
N GLN A 119 0.82 -18.47 2.19
CA GLN A 119 2.18 -18.97 2.31
C GLN A 119 2.96 -18.30 3.45
N GLN A 120 2.68 -17.04 3.75
CA GLN A 120 3.26 -16.37 4.92
C GLN A 120 2.77 -17.00 6.22
N ALA A 121 1.48 -17.34 6.31
CA ALA A 121 0.94 -18.08 7.46
C ALA A 121 1.53 -19.50 7.55
N ASP A 122 1.71 -20.19 6.41
CA ASP A 122 2.38 -21.51 6.35
C ASP A 122 3.82 -21.41 6.87
N MET A 123 4.56 -20.41 6.43
CA MET A 123 5.95 -20.18 6.84
C MET A 123 6.09 -19.99 8.36
N ILE A 124 5.16 -19.26 9.00
CA ILE A 124 5.17 -19.07 10.46
C ILE A 124 5.08 -20.41 11.17
N VAL A 125 4.15 -21.27 10.75
CA VAL A 125 3.95 -22.58 11.38
C VAL A 125 5.09 -23.56 11.06
N GLU A 126 5.65 -23.51 9.86
CA GLU A 126 6.80 -24.33 9.46
C GLU A 126 8.05 -23.99 10.26
N TRP A 127 8.35 -22.71 10.44
CA TRP A 127 9.55 -22.27 11.16
C TRP A 127 9.40 -22.34 12.68
N MET A 128 8.17 -22.27 13.17
CA MET A 128 7.85 -22.34 14.61
C MET A 128 6.75 -23.38 14.87
N PRO A 129 7.07 -24.70 14.82
CA PRO A 129 6.06 -25.75 14.94
C PRO A 129 5.28 -25.75 16.28
N GLU A 130 5.86 -25.18 17.33
CA GLU A 130 5.25 -25.08 18.65
C GLU A 130 4.46 -23.79 18.88
N VAL A 131 4.37 -22.89 17.87
CA VAL A 131 3.66 -21.62 17.99
C VAL A 131 2.18 -21.85 18.30
N LYS A 132 1.67 -21.12 19.29
CA LYS A 132 0.27 -21.16 19.71
C LYS A 132 -0.44 -19.83 19.52
N LYS A 133 0.31 -18.74 19.65
CA LYS A 133 -0.21 -17.38 19.60
C LYS A 133 0.64 -16.51 18.69
N VAL A 134 0.01 -15.81 17.75
CA VAL A 134 0.65 -14.85 16.87
C VAL A 134 -0.03 -13.49 17.01
N GLY A 135 0.75 -12.47 17.34
CA GLY A 135 0.29 -11.08 17.31
C GLY A 135 0.40 -10.50 15.92
N LEU A 136 -0.67 -9.92 15.41
CA LEU A 136 -0.73 -9.26 14.11
C LEU A 136 -0.65 -7.75 14.34
N LEU A 137 0.54 -7.17 14.18
CA LEU A 137 0.83 -5.76 14.45
C LEU A 137 0.68 -4.94 13.17
N TYR A 138 -0.23 -3.95 13.15
CA TYR A 138 -0.52 -3.20 11.93
C TYR A 138 -1.01 -1.77 12.20
N CYS A 139 -0.88 -0.90 11.18
CA CYS A 139 -1.43 0.44 11.20
C CYS A 139 -2.91 0.43 10.79
N SER A 140 -3.81 0.83 11.71
CA SER A 140 -5.26 0.87 11.44
C SER A 140 -5.69 2.00 10.50
N ALA A 141 -4.81 2.97 10.22
CA ALA A 141 -5.05 4.02 9.25
C ALA A 141 -4.89 3.55 7.79
N GLU A 142 -4.30 2.36 7.59
CA GLU A 142 -3.98 1.79 6.28
C GLU A 142 -4.93 0.62 5.95
N ALA A 143 -5.79 0.79 4.96
CA ALA A 143 -6.75 -0.25 4.56
C ALA A 143 -6.08 -1.53 4.03
N ASN A 144 -4.92 -1.40 3.37
CA ASN A 144 -4.10 -2.53 2.93
C ASN A 144 -3.54 -3.35 4.09
N SER A 145 -3.17 -2.72 5.20
CA SER A 145 -2.66 -3.41 6.39
C SER A 145 -3.77 -4.18 7.10
N GLN A 146 -4.95 -3.59 7.26
CA GLN A 146 -6.13 -4.28 7.79
C GLN A 146 -6.48 -5.51 6.95
N TYR A 147 -6.53 -5.39 5.63
CA TYR A 147 -6.81 -6.52 4.73
C TYR A 147 -5.82 -7.67 4.92
N GLN A 148 -4.51 -7.37 4.96
CA GLN A 148 -3.47 -8.39 5.12
C GLN A 148 -3.60 -9.14 6.46
N VAL A 149 -3.81 -8.42 7.57
CA VAL A 149 -3.94 -9.06 8.88
C VAL A 149 -5.23 -9.86 9.00
N ASP A 150 -6.34 -9.42 8.40
CA ASP A 150 -7.59 -10.16 8.37
C ASP A 150 -7.43 -11.51 7.64
N GLU A 151 -6.74 -11.52 6.50
CA GLU A 151 -6.49 -12.74 5.73
C GLU A 151 -5.51 -13.67 6.45
N VAL A 152 -4.37 -13.15 6.95
CA VAL A 152 -3.39 -13.95 7.69
C VAL A 152 -4.01 -14.54 8.97
N GLN A 153 -4.86 -13.78 9.67
CA GLN A 153 -5.60 -14.30 10.83
C GLN A 153 -6.42 -15.53 10.46
N LYS A 154 -7.22 -15.44 9.41
CA LYS A 154 -8.04 -16.57 8.94
C LYS A 154 -7.19 -17.81 8.64
N TYR A 155 -6.07 -17.63 7.91
CA TYR A 155 -5.17 -18.74 7.58
C TYR A 155 -4.55 -19.37 8.83
N LEU A 156 -4.04 -18.57 9.77
CA LEU A 156 -3.46 -19.07 11.03
C LEU A 156 -4.49 -19.83 11.89
N GLU A 157 -5.71 -19.32 11.96
CA GLU A 157 -6.81 -19.98 12.70
C GLU A 157 -7.16 -21.35 12.10
N THR A 158 -7.10 -21.53 10.77
CA THR A 158 -7.29 -22.84 10.14
C THR A 158 -6.21 -23.86 10.53
N LYS A 159 -5.04 -23.37 10.99
CA LYS A 159 -3.92 -24.19 11.44
C LYS A 159 -3.92 -24.42 12.96
N GLY A 160 -4.94 -23.94 13.66
CA GLY A 160 -5.08 -24.06 15.12
C GLY A 160 -4.20 -23.09 15.90
N VAL A 161 -3.70 -22.04 15.26
CA VAL A 161 -2.93 -20.96 15.89
C VAL A 161 -3.88 -19.81 16.23
N THR A 162 -3.83 -19.33 17.48
CA THR A 162 -4.58 -18.15 17.89
C THR A 162 -3.88 -16.91 17.34
N ALA A 163 -4.57 -16.12 16.53
CA ALA A 163 -4.05 -14.87 15.98
C ALA A 163 -4.82 -13.68 16.56
N THR A 164 -4.11 -12.70 17.13
CA THR A 164 -4.70 -11.52 17.77
C THR A 164 -4.18 -10.25 17.11
N GLN A 165 -5.10 -9.38 16.72
CA GLN A 165 -4.76 -8.11 16.07
C GLN A 165 -4.36 -7.04 17.09
N TYR A 166 -3.26 -6.34 16.81
CA TYR A 166 -2.71 -5.22 17.58
C TYR A 166 -2.58 -4.01 16.67
N ALA A 167 -3.58 -3.16 16.73
CA ALA A 167 -3.66 -1.96 15.90
C ALA A 167 -2.97 -0.78 16.59
N PHE A 168 -2.13 -0.06 15.86
CA PHE A 168 -1.70 1.29 16.21
C PHE A 168 -2.24 2.28 15.19
N SER A 169 -2.41 3.53 15.58
CA SER A 169 -2.95 4.57 14.69
C SER A 169 -1.86 5.47 14.11
N ASP A 170 -0.79 5.65 14.85
CA ASP A 170 0.39 6.44 14.46
C ASP A 170 1.64 6.01 15.26
N SER A 171 2.76 6.67 15.00
CA SER A 171 4.04 6.34 15.64
C SER A 171 4.08 6.60 17.16
N ASN A 172 3.13 7.34 17.74
CA ASN A 172 3.16 7.67 19.18
C ASN A 172 2.73 6.48 20.03
N ASP A 173 1.78 5.68 19.56
CA ASP A 173 1.30 4.49 20.27
C ASP A 173 1.98 3.19 19.84
N LEU A 174 2.72 3.19 18.71
CA LEU A 174 3.41 2.03 18.16
C LEU A 174 4.25 1.29 19.20
N SER A 175 5.08 1.99 19.97
CA SER A 175 5.99 1.34 20.93
C SER A 175 5.23 0.58 22.01
N SER A 176 4.16 1.14 22.57
CA SER A 176 3.36 0.50 23.62
C SER A 176 2.54 -0.68 23.09
N VAL A 177 1.99 -0.55 21.87
CA VAL A 177 1.25 -1.63 21.22
C VAL A 177 2.17 -2.78 20.85
N CYS A 178 3.37 -2.49 20.31
CA CYS A 178 4.37 -3.48 19.98
C CYS A 178 4.84 -4.25 21.22
N GLN A 179 5.12 -3.56 22.35
CA GLN A 179 5.51 -4.20 23.59
C GLN A 179 4.42 -5.15 24.10
N LYS A 180 3.15 -4.68 24.11
CA LYS A 180 2.01 -5.52 24.50
C LYS A 180 1.88 -6.75 23.61
N ALA A 181 1.98 -6.58 22.30
CA ALA A 181 1.90 -7.69 21.34
C ALA A 181 3.02 -8.71 21.59
N ALA A 182 4.25 -8.26 21.87
CA ALA A 182 5.39 -9.13 22.16
C ALA A 182 5.23 -9.88 23.49
N ASP A 183 4.66 -9.24 24.51
CA ASP A 183 4.47 -9.87 25.83
C ASP A 183 3.38 -10.95 25.84
N GLU A 184 2.40 -10.88 24.92
CA GLU A 184 1.22 -11.73 24.91
C GLU A 184 1.30 -12.88 23.89
N ASN A 185 2.28 -12.87 22.96
CA ASN A 185 2.37 -13.81 21.85
C ASN A 185 3.73 -14.49 21.71
N ASP A 186 3.76 -15.62 21.03
CA ASP A 186 4.97 -16.40 20.74
C ASP A 186 5.74 -15.81 19.54
N ALA A 187 5.02 -15.17 18.62
CA ALA A 187 5.55 -14.52 17.43
C ALA A 187 4.72 -13.30 17.04
N LEU A 188 5.36 -12.41 16.28
CA LEU A 188 4.67 -11.27 15.68
C LEU A 188 4.71 -11.37 14.16
N TYR A 189 3.59 -11.09 13.53
CA TYR A 189 3.45 -10.84 12.10
C TYR A 189 3.28 -9.34 11.86
N VAL A 190 4.04 -8.81 10.92
CA VAL A 190 3.94 -7.41 10.47
C VAL A 190 3.68 -7.44 8.96
N PRO A 191 2.58 -6.89 8.49
CA PRO A 191 2.25 -6.85 7.07
C PRO A 191 3.16 -5.89 6.29
N THR A 192 3.07 -5.94 4.96
CA THR A 192 3.63 -4.90 4.11
C THR A 192 2.86 -3.60 4.37
N ASP A 193 3.55 -2.60 4.90
CA ASP A 193 3.01 -1.31 5.32
C ASP A 193 4.01 -0.18 4.99
N ASN A 194 3.60 1.07 5.15
CA ASN A 194 4.42 2.25 4.84
C ASN A 194 5.11 2.85 6.07
#